data_ca8bd3ff023824f3fb11574029e73ccf
#
_entry.id   ca8bd3ff023824f3fb11574029e73ccf
#
_cell.length_a   1.000
_cell.length_b   1.000
_cell.length_c   1.000
_cell.angle_alpha   90.00
_cell.angle_beta   90.00
_cell.angle_gamma   90.00
#
_symmetry.space_group_name_H-M   'P 1'
#
loop_
_entity.id
_entity.type
_entity.pdbx_description
1 polymer ?
#
loop_
_entity_poly.entity_id
_entity_poly.type
_entity_poly.pdbx_seq_one_letter_code
_entity_poly.pdbx_strand_id
1 'polypeptide(L)'
;KRYLSVDRGVVRAVNGVSFNVGEQEIFGIIGKSGAGKTTLSRIISGILEPTSGEMNVRIGDDWVDMTKPGIEHRGRAKGYIGLLHQEYDLYPHRTVLDNLTDAIGLEFPKELAMRKAIITLGMAGFTPEKSREILDRYPGQLSEGEKHRVALAQVLIREPLLVVLDEPTGTMDPITKIDVKHSILHAREEMDETFIVVSHDMEFVRDICDRVALMRGGKIIRLGPTEEVLAHLTDEERKVMGTGGAP
;
A
#
# COMPACT_ATOMS: atom_id res chain seq x y z
N LYS A 1 -6.92 2.97 18.10
CA LYS A 1 -7.49 4.27 17.72
C LYS A 1 -8.96 4.36 18.09
N ARG A 2 -9.38 5.44 18.70
CA ARG A 2 -10.76 5.70 19.15
C ARG A 2 -11.33 6.91 18.42
N TYR A 3 -12.58 6.81 18.03
CA TYR A 3 -13.37 7.91 17.46
C TYR A 3 -14.64 8.13 18.28
N LEU A 4 -15.12 9.37 18.32
CA LEU A 4 -16.45 9.70 18.82
C LEU A 4 -17.43 9.64 17.65
N SER A 5 -18.50 8.88 17.80
CA SER A 5 -19.62 8.84 16.87
C SER A 5 -20.86 9.38 17.56
N VAL A 6 -21.63 10.20 16.86
CA VAL A 6 -22.88 10.80 17.39
C VAL A 6 -23.88 9.68 17.76
N ASP A 7 -23.95 8.62 16.96
CA ASP A 7 -24.96 7.55 17.12
C ASP A 7 -24.46 6.35 17.94
N ARG A 8 -23.14 6.13 18.03
CA ARG A 8 -22.55 4.91 18.61
C ARG A 8 -21.61 5.16 19.80
N GLY A 9 -21.48 6.42 20.24
CA GLY A 9 -20.54 6.77 21.30
C GLY A 9 -19.07 6.55 20.89
N VAL A 10 -18.25 5.93 21.75
CA VAL A 10 -16.82 5.68 21.48
C VAL A 10 -16.65 4.45 20.60
N VAL A 11 -16.18 4.64 19.36
CA VAL A 11 -15.82 3.56 18.44
C VAL A 11 -14.32 3.29 18.54
N ARG A 12 -13.94 2.05 18.81
CA ARG A 12 -12.55 1.58 18.84
C ARG A 12 -12.18 0.93 17.49
N ALA A 13 -11.80 1.75 16.53
CA ALA A 13 -11.49 1.28 15.17
C ALA A 13 -10.25 0.36 15.12
N VAL A 14 -9.24 0.62 15.96
CA VAL A 14 -8.08 -0.26 16.19
C VAL A 14 -7.93 -0.44 17.69
N ASN A 15 -7.89 -1.69 18.16
CA ASN A 15 -7.99 -2.01 19.58
C ASN A 15 -7.05 -3.16 19.97
N GLY A 16 -5.85 -2.83 20.47
CA GLY A 16 -4.88 -3.81 20.91
C GLY A 16 -4.34 -4.69 19.77
N VAL A 17 -3.91 -4.05 18.68
CA VAL A 17 -3.28 -4.71 17.52
C VAL A 17 -1.77 -4.68 17.72
N SER A 18 -1.12 -5.84 17.58
CA SER A 18 0.34 -5.99 17.62
C SER A 18 0.79 -6.98 16.56
N PHE A 19 1.76 -6.61 15.74
CA PHE A 19 2.41 -7.46 14.75
C PHE A 19 3.74 -6.84 14.32
N ASN A 20 4.53 -7.61 13.61
CA ASN A 20 5.76 -7.17 12.96
C ASN A 20 5.73 -7.54 11.48
N VAL A 21 6.43 -6.78 10.67
CA VAL A 21 6.64 -7.02 9.24
C VAL A 21 8.15 -7.12 9.00
N GLY A 22 8.57 -8.15 8.29
CA GLY A 22 9.97 -8.38 7.92
C GLY A 22 10.40 -7.50 6.75
N GLU A 23 11.71 -7.41 6.54
CA GLU A 23 12.28 -6.80 5.33
C GLU A 23 11.89 -7.64 4.10
N GLN A 24 11.60 -6.98 2.98
CA GLN A 24 11.20 -7.61 1.71
C GLN A 24 9.92 -8.49 1.81
N GLU A 25 9.19 -8.39 2.92
CA GLU A 25 7.93 -9.12 3.12
C GLU A 25 6.77 -8.37 2.45
N ILE A 26 5.86 -9.11 1.81
CA ILE A 26 4.53 -8.62 1.46
C ILE A 26 3.56 -9.09 2.55
N PHE A 27 3.16 -8.19 3.43
CA PHE A 27 2.28 -8.47 4.56
C PHE A 27 0.85 -8.03 4.29
N GLY A 28 -0.10 -8.97 4.35
CA GLY A 28 -1.52 -8.70 4.11
C GLY A 28 -2.27 -8.31 5.40
N ILE A 29 -3.11 -7.27 5.32
CA ILE A 29 -4.10 -6.94 6.34
C ILE A 29 -5.48 -7.17 5.73
N ILE A 30 -6.16 -8.24 6.15
CA ILE A 30 -7.41 -8.69 5.58
C ILE A 30 -8.56 -8.59 6.59
N GLY A 31 -9.79 -8.53 6.10
CA GLY A 31 -10.98 -8.47 6.93
C GLY A 31 -12.14 -7.74 6.28
N LYS A 32 -13.31 -7.82 6.90
CA LYS A 32 -14.55 -7.16 6.45
C LYS A 32 -14.40 -5.64 6.33
N SER A 33 -15.25 -5.01 5.51
CA SER A 33 -15.44 -3.56 5.59
C SER A 33 -15.78 -3.15 7.03
N GLY A 34 -15.18 -2.07 7.52
CA GLY A 34 -15.35 -1.61 8.91
C GLY A 34 -14.53 -2.37 9.96
N ALA A 35 -13.69 -3.35 9.59
CA ALA A 35 -12.82 -4.06 10.53
C ALA A 35 -11.70 -3.19 11.14
N GLY A 36 -11.45 -2.00 10.59
CA GLY A 36 -10.40 -1.07 11.04
C GLY A 36 -9.15 -1.04 10.16
N LYS A 37 -9.14 -1.76 9.04
CA LYS A 37 -7.98 -1.88 8.12
C LYS A 37 -7.46 -0.53 7.63
N THR A 38 -8.33 0.30 7.03
CA THR A 38 -7.96 1.63 6.54
C THR A 38 -7.51 2.57 7.68
N THR A 39 -8.08 2.43 8.89
CA THR A 39 -7.57 3.17 10.04
C THR A 39 -6.16 2.72 10.40
N LEU A 40 -5.89 1.41 10.35
CA LEU A 40 -4.56 0.87 10.63
C LEU A 40 -3.56 1.28 9.54
N SER A 41 -3.93 1.22 8.25
CA SER A 41 -3.09 1.67 7.14
C SER A 41 -2.69 3.13 7.28
N ARG A 42 -3.64 4.00 7.64
CA ARG A 42 -3.38 5.44 7.89
C ARG A 42 -2.50 5.70 9.12
N ILE A 43 -2.56 4.85 10.14
CA ILE A 43 -1.64 4.92 11.28
C ILE A 43 -0.23 4.51 10.82
N ILE A 44 -0.10 3.41 10.09
CA ILE A 44 1.18 2.91 9.57
C ILE A 44 1.84 3.95 8.66
N SER A 45 1.07 4.58 7.78
CA SER A 45 1.56 5.64 6.89
C SER A 45 1.79 6.99 7.59
N GLY A 46 1.58 7.08 8.91
CA GLY A 46 1.77 8.31 9.68
C GLY A 46 0.78 9.43 9.38
N ILE A 47 -0.30 9.16 8.64
CA ILE A 47 -1.38 10.11 8.37
C ILE A 47 -2.23 10.33 9.63
N LEU A 48 -2.41 9.26 10.41
CA LEU A 48 -3.25 9.27 11.59
C LEU A 48 -2.45 8.85 12.82
N GLU A 49 -2.53 9.63 13.90
CA GLU A 49 -1.91 9.28 15.16
C GLU A 49 -2.68 8.17 15.89
N PRO A 50 -2.02 7.14 16.44
CA PRO A 50 -2.67 6.21 17.34
C PRO A 50 -3.09 6.93 18.63
N THR A 51 -4.10 6.41 19.33
CA THR A 51 -4.51 6.94 20.65
C THR A 51 -3.54 6.50 21.74
N SER A 52 -2.95 5.33 21.59
CA SER A 52 -1.95 4.71 22.47
C SER A 52 -1.25 3.57 21.73
N GLY A 53 -0.13 3.12 22.24
CA GLY A 53 0.70 2.08 21.66
C GLY A 53 1.97 2.66 21.04
N GLU A 54 2.77 1.81 20.43
CA GLU A 54 4.05 2.12 19.81
C GLU A 54 4.06 1.63 18.39
N MET A 55 4.78 2.33 17.53
CA MET A 55 5.05 1.91 16.16
C MET A 55 6.49 2.30 15.82
N ASN A 56 7.33 1.30 15.63
CA ASN A 56 8.73 1.47 15.32
C ASN A 56 9.01 1.07 13.87
N VAL A 57 9.74 1.92 13.14
CA VAL A 57 10.21 1.67 11.78
C VAL A 57 11.73 1.66 11.80
N ARG A 58 12.33 0.64 11.18
CA ARG A 58 13.77 0.55 11.02
C ARG A 58 14.21 1.39 9.83
N ILE A 59 15.17 2.30 10.04
CA ILE A 59 15.75 3.16 9.01
C ILE A 59 17.27 3.02 9.13
N GLY A 60 17.89 2.22 8.25
CA GLY A 60 19.27 1.79 8.41
C GLY A 60 19.43 0.96 9.69
N ASP A 61 20.31 1.38 10.58
CA ASP A 61 20.54 0.69 11.87
C ASP A 61 19.65 1.22 13.01
N ASP A 62 18.90 2.29 12.77
CA ASP A 62 18.09 2.96 13.80
C ASP A 62 16.64 2.48 13.81
N TRP A 63 16.07 2.32 15.01
CA TRP A 63 14.63 2.17 15.22
C TRP A 63 13.99 3.51 15.54
N VAL A 64 13.10 3.97 14.69
CA VAL A 64 12.39 5.27 14.82
C VAL A 64 10.96 5.05 15.27
N ASP A 65 10.60 5.60 16.43
CA ASP A 65 9.24 5.54 16.97
C ASP A 65 8.36 6.59 16.29
N MET A 66 7.48 6.14 15.41
CA MET A 66 6.53 7.00 14.67
C MET A 66 5.41 7.59 15.53
N THR A 67 5.21 7.08 16.74
CA THR A 67 4.18 7.62 17.63
C THR A 67 4.61 8.91 18.31
N LYS A 68 5.92 9.16 18.38
CA LYS A 68 6.48 10.41 18.90
C LYS A 68 6.41 11.52 17.85
N PRO A 69 5.95 12.72 18.24
CA PRO A 69 5.97 13.89 17.36
C PRO A 69 7.39 14.38 17.12
N GLY A 70 7.58 15.17 16.05
CA GLY A 70 8.84 15.84 15.72
C GLY A 70 9.53 15.28 14.50
N ILE A 71 10.50 16.06 14.00
CA ILE A 71 11.23 15.78 12.75
C ILE A 71 12.08 14.51 12.88
N GLU A 72 12.73 14.32 14.04
CA GLU A 72 13.63 13.17 14.29
C GLU A 72 12.90 11.83 14.46
N HIS A 73 11.60 11.87 14.68
CA HIS A 73 10.75 10.69 14.87
C HIS A 73 9.79 10.52 13.69
N ARG A 74 8.53 10.91 13.86
CA ARG A 74 7.51 10.76 12.83
C ARG A 74 7.87 11.45 11.51
N GLY A 75 8.44 12.65 11.56
CA GLY A 75 8.83 13.40 10.37
C GLY A 75 9.85 12.63 9.54
N ARG A 76 10.89 12.08 10.18
CA ARG A 76 11.90 11.23 9.54
C ARG A 76 11.28 9.99 8.93
N ALA A 77 10.51 9.23 9.71
CA ALA A 77 9.95 7.96 9.25
C ALA A 77 8.93 8.11 8.11
N LYS A 78 8.11 9.18 8.11
CA LYS A 78 7.15 9.46 7.02
C LYS A 78 7.82 9.62 5.65
N GLY A 79 9.05 10.11 5.59
CA GLY A 79 9.80 10.23 4.35
C GLY A 79 10.10 8.88 3.69
N TYR A 80 10.12 7.81 4.47
CA TYR A 80 10.45 6.45 4.04
C TYR A 80 9.23 5.54 3.92
N ILE A 81 8.02 6.06 4.09
CA ILE A 81 6.78 5.30 3.93
C ILE A 81 5.97 5.87 2.77
N GLY A 82 5.78 5.06 1.76
CA GLY A 82 4.90 5.34 0.64
C GLY A 82 3.48 4.83 0.92
N LEU A 83 2.47 5.55 0.45
CA LEU A 83 1.08 5.12 0.51
C LEU A 83 0.44 5.26 -0.87
N LEU A 84 -0.13 4.16 -1.35
CA LEU A 84 -0.95 4.13 -2.56
C LEU A 84 -2.39 3.84 -2.15
N HIS A 85 -3.28 4.80 -2.42
CA HIS A 85 -4.72 4.67 -2.22
C HIS A 85 -5.41 4.05 -3.44
N GLN A 86 -6.60 3.51 -3.23
CA GLN A 86 -7.46 2.99 -4.29
C GLN A 86 -7.78 4.04 -5.37
N GLU A 87 -8.04 5.28 -4.96
CA GLU A 87 -8.16 6.43 -5.86
C GLU A 87 -6.76 7.02 -6.03
N TYR A 88 -6.17 6.84 -7.21
CA TYR A 88 -4.82 7.30 -7.49
C TYR A 88 -4.70 8.82 -7.38
N ASP A 89 -3.71 9.31 -6.67
CA ASP A 89 -3.43 10.75 -6.52
C ASP A 89 -2.66 11.31 -7.74
N LEU A 90 -3.04 10.88 -8.96
CA LEU A 90 -2.46 11.40 -10.18
C LEU A 90 -3.14 12.72 -10.57
N TYR A 91 -2.34 13.76 -10.78
CA TYR A 91 -2.82 15.06 -11.25
C TYR A 91 -3.26 14.96 -12.72
N PRO A 92 -4.57 15.10 -13.04
CA PRO A 92 -5.09 14.81 -14.38
C PRO A 92 -4.60 15.80 -15.46
N HIS A 93 -4.17 16.99 -15.05
CA HIS A 93 -3.67 18.06 -15.94
C HIS A 93 -2.15 18.07 -16.08
N ARG A 94 -1.45 17.09 -15.54
CA ARG A 94 -0.01 16.91 -15.61
C ARG A 94 0.32 15.66 -16.40
N THR A 95 1.44 15.70 -17.12
CA THR A 95 1.95 14.52 -17.81
C THR A 95 2.39 13.44 -16.81
N VAL A 96 2.63 12.22 -17.28
CA VAL A 96 3.22 11.17 -16.45
C VAL A 96 4.57 11.63 -15.87
N LEU A 97 5.42 12.24 -16.69
CA LEU A 97 6.70 12.77 -16.25
C LEU A 97 6.53 13.78 -15.11
N ASP A 98 5.62 14.76 -15.28
CA ASP A 98 5.38 15.77 -14.24
C ASP A 98 4.80 15.16 -12.95
N ASN A 99 3.90 14.19 -13.05
CA ASN A 99 3.37 13.47 -11.90
C ASN A 99 4.47 12.77 -11.09
N LEU A 100 5.44 12.17 -11.78
CA LEU A 100 6.55 11.47 -11.13
C LEU A 100 7.60 12.47 -10.58
N THR A 101 7.95 13.49 -11.33
CA THR A 101 9.00 14.43 -10.93
C THR A 101 8.58 15.37 -9.82
N ASP A 102 7.31 15.73 -9.74
CA ASP A 102 6.78 16.49 -8.60
C ASP A 102 6.94 15.74 -7.27
N ALA A 103 6.88 14.41 -7.29
CA ALA A 103 7.03 13.60 -6.09
C ALA A 103 8.45 13.68 -5.48
N ILE A 104 9.48 14.01 -6.29
CA ILE A 104 10.87 14.14 -5.83
C ILE A 104 11.31 15.60 -5.62
N GLY A 105 10.45 16.57 -5.91
CA GLY A 105 10.69 18.00 -5.67
C GLY A 105 11.46 18.72 -6.77
N LEU A 106 11.45 20.06 -6.71
CA LEU A 106 11.95 20.97 -7.76
C LEU A 106 13.49 21.04 -7.85
N GLU A 107 14.23 20.48 -6.92
CA GLU A 107 15.69 20.59 -6.86
C GLU A 107 16.43 19.59 -7.77
N PHE A 108 15.69 18.64 -8.39
CA PHE A 108 16.28 17.63 -9.25
C PHE A 108 16.53 18.19 -10.67
N PRO A 109 17.75 18.09 -11.22
CA PRO A 109 18.00 18.44 -12.62
C PRO A 109 17.07 17.63 -13.54
N LYS A 110 16.44 18.32 -14.53
CA LYS A 110 15.41 17.73 -15.40
C LYS A 110 15.82 16.41 -16.06
N GLU A 111 17.07 16.31 -16.51
CA GLU A 111 17.58 15.06 -17.13
C GLU A 111 17.66 13.90 -16.13
N LEU A 112 18.10 14.17 -14.91
CA LEU A 112 18.17 13.14 -13.85
C LEU A 112 16.78 12.72 -13.41
N ALA A 113 15.85 13.68 -13.27
CA ALA A 113 14.46 13.42 -12.95
C ALA A 113 13.80 12.50 -14.01
N MET A 114 14.03 12.80 -15.29
CA MET A 114 13.52 11.97 -16.38
C MET A 114 14.12 10.56 -16.39
N ARG A 115 15.43 10.42 -16.16
CA ARG A 115 16.07 9.10 -16.05
C ARG A 115 15.50 8.32 -14.89
N LYS A 116 15.35 8.95 -13.71
CA LYS A 116 14.76 8.33 -12.52
C LYS A 116 13.31 7.91 -12.78
N ALA A 117 12.51 8.74 -13.47
CA ALA A 117 11.14 8.40 -13.85
C ALA A 117 11.08 7.15 -14.75
N ILE A 118 11.95 7.06 -15.78
CA ILE A 118 12.00 5.88 -16.68
C ILE A 118 12.37 4.61 -15.89
N ILE A 119 13.39 4.68 -15.04
CA ILE A 119 13.82 3.55 -14.22
C ILE A 119 12.68 3.10 -13.31
N THR A 120 12.04 4.03 -12.61
CA THR A 120 10.96 3.72 -11.67
C THR A 120 9.70 3.18 -12.38
N LEU A 121 9.39 3.66 -13.57
CA LEU A 121 8.34 3.05 -14.42
C LEU A 121 8.69 1.61 -14.78
N GLY A 122 9.97 1.32 -15.07
CA GLY A 122 10.46 -0.05 -15.26
C GLY A 122 10.20 -0.92 -14.03
N MET A 123 10.54 -0.43 -12.84
CA MET A 123 10.29 -1.12 -11.56
C MET A 123 8.80 -1.36 -11.31
N ALA A 124 7.92 -0.47 -11.77
CA ALA A 124 6.47 -0.66 -11.75
C ALA A 124 5.93 -1.56 -12.88
N GLY A 125 6.80 -2.21 -13.65
CA GLY A 125 6.43 -3.22 -14.63
C GLY A 125 6.19 -2.71 -16.06
N PHE A 126 6.67 -1.50 -16.42
CA PHE A 126 6.67 -1.06 -17.81
C PHE A 126 7.95 -1.53 -18.53
N THR A 127 7.83 -1.86 -19.82
CA THR A 127 9.04 -2.06 -20.65
C THR A 127 9.77 -0.72 -20.86
N PRO A 128 11.09 -0.73 -21.16
CA PRO A 128 11.85 0.50 -21.41
C PRO A 128 11.26 1.36 -22.53
N GLU A 129 10.74 0.74 -23.60
CA GLU A 129 10.10 1.43 -24.72
C GLU A 129 8.80 2.09 -24.27
N LYS A 130 7.96 1.35 -23.54
CA LYS A 130 6.67 1.85 -23.04
C LYS A 130 6.86 2.94 -22.02
N SER A 131 7.87 2.83 -21.15
CA SER A 131 8.21 3.88 -20.17
C SER A 131 8.49 5.21 -20.85
N ARG A 132 9.24 5.20 -21.97
CA ARG A 132 9.52 6.43 -22.74
C ARG A 132 8.28 6.96 -23.47
N GLU A 133 7.48 6.07 -24.05
CA GLU A 133 6.27 6.43 -24.78
C GLU A 133 5.24 7.17 -23.93
N ILE A 134 5.08 6.75 -22.65
CA ILE A 134 4.02 7.30 -21.80
C ILE A 134 4.39 8.58 -21.06
N LEU A 135 5.68 8.98 -21.03
CA LEU A 135 6.13 10.14 -20.25
C LEU A 135 5.35 11.43 -20.53
N ASP A 136 5.04 11.67 -21.79
CA ASP A 136 4.33 12.88 -22.24
C ASP A 136 2.80 12.71 -22.28
N ARG A 137 2.29 11.52 -21.88
CA ARG A 137 0.85 11.29 -21.79
C ARG A 137 0.27 11.84 -20.50
N TYR A 138 -1.02 12.17 -20.55
CA TYR A 138 -1.82 12.55 -19.40
C TYR A 138 -2.52 11.32 -18.82
N PRO A 139 -2.84 11.30 -17.50
CA PRO A 139 -3.54 10.17 -16.87
C PRO A 139 -4.81 9.72 -17.60
N GLY A 140 -5.57 10.67 -18.17
CA GLY A 140 -6.77 10.34 -18.95
C GLY A 140 -6.53 9.57 -20.26
N GLN A 141 -5.29 9.46 -20.71
CA GLN A 141 -4.88 8.71 -21.92
C GLN A 141 -4.32 7.32 -21.62
N LEU A 142 -4.31 6.94 -20.33
CA LEU A 142 -3.80 5.66 -19.85
C LEU A 142 -4.94 4.69 -19.56
N SER A 143 -4.70 3.39 -19.75
CA SER A 143 -5.58 2.35 -19.21
C SER A 143 -5.56 2.34 -17.68
N GLU A 144 -6.54 1.70 -17.03
CA GLU A 144 -6.58 1.61 -15.56
C GLU A 144 -5.34 0.90 -15.00
N GLY A 145 -4.87 -0.18 -15.65
CA GLY A 145 -3.63 -0.86 -15.26
C GLY A 145 -2.37 0.02 -15.45
N GLU A 146 -2.32 0.83 -16.52
CA GLU A 146 -1.24 1.81 -16.71
C GLU A 146 -1.28 2.91 -15.66
N LYS A 147 -2.46 3.43 -15.32
CA LYS A 147 -2.64 4.41 -14.24
C LYS A 147 -2.15 3.88 -12.90
N HIS A 148 -2.52 2.63 -12.56
CA HIS A 148 -2.06 1.99 -11.34
C HIS A 148 -0.53 1.89 -11.30
N ARG A 149 0.10 1.43 -12.39
CA ARG A 149 1.57 1.33 -12.48
C ARG A 149 2.24 2.69 -12.38
N VAL A 150 1.68 3.74 -13.00
CA VAL A 150 2.20 5.11 -12.86
C VAL A 150 2.04 5.60 -11.42
N ALA A 151 0.91 5.34 -10.77
CA ALA A 151 0.70 5.71 -9.38
C ALA A 151 1.64 4.94 -8.42
N LEU A 152 1.89 3.65 -8.69
CA LEU A 152 2.89 2.88 -7.97
C LEU A 152 4.30 3.47 -8.18
N ALA A 153 4.67 3.80 -9.42
CA ALA A 153 5.94 4.46 -9.74
C ALA A 153 6.07 5.82 -9.02
N GLN A 154 4.98 6.60 -8.89
CA GLN A 154 4.96 7.86 -8.15
C GLN A 154 5.29 7.67 -6.66
N VAL A 155 4.89 6.55 -6.08
CA VAL A 155 5.26 6.19 -4.70
C VAL A 155 6.72 5.73 -4.64
N LEU A 156 7.11 4.82 -5.55
CA LEU A 156 8.44 4.19 -5.56
C LEU A 156 9.58 5.18 -5.90
N ILE A 157 9.32 6.24 -6.68
CA ILE A 157 10.34 7.22 -7.08
C ILE A 157 10.98 7.95 -5.90
N ARG A 158 10.30 7.93 -4.74
CA ARG A 158 10.80 8.50 -3.49
C ARG A 158 11.70 7.54 -2.71
N GLU A 159 11.90 6.33 -3.22
CA GLU A 159 12.70 5.27 -2.58
C GLU A 159 12.24 4.99 -1.13
N PRO A 160 10.95 4.64 -0.94
CA PRO A 160 10.44 4.32 0.39
C PRO A 160 11.07 3.01 0.88
N LEU A 161 11.14 2.78 2.18
CA LEU A 161 11.49 1.49 2.80
C LEU A 161 10.25 0.61 3.02
N LEU A 162 9.08 1.22 3.02
CA LEU A 162 7.80 0.56 3.22
C LEU A 162 6.75 1.19 2.30
N VAL A 163 6.08 0.37 1.52
CA VAL A 163 4.94 0.76 0.69
C VAL A 163 3.65 0.18 1.26
N VAL A 164 2.71 1.05 1.58
CA VAL A 164 1.36 0.65 2.02
C VAL A 164 0.40 0.79 0.85
N LEU A 165 -0.26 -0.31 0.49
CA LEU A 165 -1.26 -0.37 -0.57
C LEU A 165 -2.64 -0.57 0.07
N ASP A 166 -3.51 0.45 -0.02
CA ASP A 166 -4.86 0.39 0.57
C ASP A 166 -5.89 0.09 -0.51
N GLU A 167 -6.38 -1.15 -0.55
CA GLU A 167 -7.33 -1.72 -1.52
C GLU A 167 -6.83 -1.56 -2.99
N PRO A 168 -5.62 -2.05 -3.33
CA PRO A 168 -4.98 -1.75 -4.62
C PRO A 168 -5.71 -2.31 -5.83
N THR A 169 -6.56 -3.33 -5.66
CA THR A 169 -7.34 -3.93 -6.74
C THR A 169 -8.78 -3.40 -6.83
N GLY A 170 -9.30 -2.80 -5.77
CA GLY A 170 -10.62 -2.16 -5.71
C GLY A 170 -11.70 -2.86 -6.52
N THR A 171 -12.33 -2.13 -7.45
CA THR A 171 -13.36 -2.60 -8.38
C THR A 171 -12.82 -2.97 -9.76
N MET A 172 -11.53 -3.26 -9.89
CA MET A 172 -10.88 -3.59 -11.16
C MET A 172 -11.41 -4.91 -11.75
N ASP A 173 -11.38 -4.98 -13.07
CA ASP A 173 -11.61 -6.22 -13.80
C ASP A 173 -10.50 -7.25 -13.55
N PRO A 174 -10.75 -8.56 -13.80
CA PRO A 174 -9.77 -9.61 -13.51
C PRO A 174 -8.41 -9.46 -14.22
N ILE A 175 -8.40 -8.92 -15.45
CA ILE A 175 -7.16 -8.74 -16.23
C ILE A 175 -6.31 -7.65 -15.59
N THR A 176 -6.91 -6.52 -15.27
CA THR A 176 -6.23 -5.40 -14.59
C THR A 176 -5.68 -5.83 -13.22
N LYS A 177 -6.39 -6.69 -12.47
CA LYS A 177 -5.88 -7.26 -11.20
C LYS A 177 -4.60 -8.08 -11.38
N ILE A 178 -4.50 -8.84 -12.47
CA ILE A 178 -3.29 -9.60 -12.80
C ILE A 178 -2.12 -8.65 -13.07
N ASP A 179 -2.36 -7.57 -13.81
CA ASP A 179 -1.34 -6.55 -14.08
C ASP A 179 -0.84 -5.90 -12.80
N VAL A 180 -1.76 -5.54 -11.88
CA VAL A 180 -1.43 -4.97 -10.57
C VAL A 180 -0.61 -5.94 -9.73
N LYS A 181 -0.99 -7.22 -9.69
CA LYS A 181 -0.23 -8.27 -9.01
C LYS A 181 1.20 -8.36 -9.53
N HIS A 182 1.38 -8.45 -10.84
CA HIS A 182 2.70 -8.53 -11.45
C HIS A 182 3.55 -7.29 -11.14
N SER A 183 2.95 -6.10 -11.13
CA SER A 183 3.66 -4.86 -10.83
C SER A 183 4.19 -4.82 -9.39
N ILE A 184 3.40 -5.28 -8.43
CA ILE A 184 3.80 -5.32 -7.01
C ILE A 184 4.91 -6.35 -6.80
N LEU A 185 4.76 -7.56 -7.36
CA LEU A 185 5.79 -8.60 -7.27
C LEU A 185 7.09 -8.17 -7.92
N HIS A 186 7.02 -7.54 -9.09
CA HIS A 186 8.18 -7.03 -9.81
C HIS A 186 8.87 -5.90 -9.01
N ALA A 187 8.10 -4.95 -8.46
CA ALA A 187 8.66 -3.89 -7.62
C ALA A 187 9.37 -4.44 -6.37
N ARG A 188 8.81 -5.48 -5.72
CA ARG A 188 9.47 -6.16 -4.60
C ARG A 188 10.83 -6.74 -5.00
N GLU A 189 10.88 -7.44 -6.13
CA GLU A 189 12.10 -8.11 -6.61
C GLU A 189 13.19 -7.13 -7.04
N GLU A 190 12.81 -6.02 -7.70
CA GLU A 190 13.76 -5.04 -8.24
C GLU A 190 14.30 -4.05 -7.20
N MET A 191 13.55 -3.79 -6.13
CA MET A 191 13.88 -2.73 -5.16
C MET A 191 14.12 -3.23 -3.74
N ASP A 192 14.00 -4.54 -3.50
CA ASP A 192 14.05 -5.11 -2.13
C ASP A 192 13.03 -4.47 -1.16
N GLU A 193 11.90 -4.00 -1.70
CA GLU A 193 10.90 -3.23 -0.94
C GLU A 193 10.03 -4.10 -0.05
N THR A 194 9.61 -3.54 1.06
CA THR A 194 8.63 -4.13 1.97
C THR A 194 7.24 -3.56 1.67
N PHE A 195 6.24 -4.43 1.57
CA PHE A 195 4.87 -4.02 1.28
C PHE A 195 3.91 -4.41 2.40
N ILE A 196 2.96 -3.51 2.70
CA ILE A 196 1.75 -3.84 3.46
C ILE A 196 0.56 -3.66 2.55
N VAL A 197 -0.18 -4.74 2.32
CA VAL A 197 -1.35 -4.77 1.46
C VAL A 197 -2.61 -4.88 2.30
N VAL A 198 -3.45 -3.86 2.24
CA VAL A 198 -4.78 -3.89 2.85
C VAL A 198 -5.78 -4.28 1.79
N SER A 199 -6.44 -5.42 1.94
CA SER A 199 -7.42 -5.88 0.96
C SER A 199 -8.51 -6.75 1.57
N HIS A 200 -9.64 -6.85 0.87
CA HIS A 200 -10.68 -7.85 1.09
C HIS A 200 -10.71 -8.91 -0.02
N ASP A 201 -9.87 -8.77 -1.06
CA ASP A 201 -9.73 -9.72 -2.16
C ASP A 201 -8.79 -10.86 -1.75
N MET A 202 -9.39 -12.01 -1.38
CA MET A 202 -8.64 -13.17 -0.86
C MET A 202 -7.78 -13.85 -1.91
N GLU A 203 -8.20 -13.85 -3.16
CA GLU A 203 -7.46 -14.44 -4.25
C GLU A 203 -6.18 -13.64 -4.52
N PHE A 204 -6.35 -12.32 -4.63
CA PHE A 204 -5.22 -11.40 -4.77
C PHE A 204 -4.22 -11.53 -3.61
N VAL A 205 -4.72 -11.54 -2.36
CA VAL A 205 -3.88 -11.66 -1.16
C VAL A 205 -3.15 -13.01 -1.12
N ARG A 206 -3.82 -14.11 -1.48
CA ARG A 206 -3.18 -15.44 -1.55
C ARG A 206 -2.00 -15.44 -2.52
N ASP A 207 -2.17 -14.77 -3.64
CA ASP A 207 -1.20 -14.79 -4.73
C ASP A 207 0.07 -13.98 -4.44
N ILE A 208 -0.01 -12.96 -3.56
CA ILE A 208 1.12 -12.03 -3.36
C ILE A 208 1.65 -11.94 -1.94
N CYS A 209 0.82 -12.20 -0.92
CA CYS A 209 1.24 -11.99 0.47
C CYS A 209 1.93 -13.21 1.07
N ASP A 210 3.06 -13.00 1.73
CA ASP A 210 3.81 -14.03 2.45
C ASP A 210 3.08 -14.40 3.77
N ARG A 211 2.65 -13.39 4.52
CA ARG A 211 1.89 -13.52 5.77
C ARG A 211 0.71 -12.57 5.78
N VAL A 212 -0.31 -12.92 6.56
CA VAL A 212 -1.50 -12.08 6.70
C VAL A 212 -1.96 -11.95 8.15
N ALA A 213 -2.57 -10.81 8.45
CA ALA A 213 -3.31 -10.55 9.67
C ALA A 213 -4.80 -10.42 9.35
N LEU A 214 -5.63 -11.32 9.88
CA LEU A 214 -7.09 -11.24 9.78
C LEU A 214 -7.64 -10.33 10.88
N MET A 215 -8.25 -9.21 10.46
CA MET A 215 -8.86 -8.23 11.36
C MET A 215 -10.37 -8.40 11.46
N ARG A 216 -10.88 -8.30 12.71
CA ARG A 216 -12.31 -8.24 13.02
C ARG A 216 -12.55 -7.35 14.24
N GLY A 217 -13.47 -6.37 14.10
CA GLY A 217 -13.82 -5.46 15.21
C GLY A 217 -12.65 -4.69 15.80
N GLY A 218 -11.69 -4.27 14.96
CA GLY A 218 -10.50 -3.52 15.37
C GLY A 218 -9.38 -4.36 15.98
N LYS A 219 -9.49 -5.68 15.99
CA LYS A 219 -8.48 -6.61 16.54
C LYS A 219 -7.96 -7.54 15.47
N ILE A 220 -6.71 -7.98 15.61
CA ILE A 220 -6.18 -9.13 14.88
C ILE A 220 -6.69 -10.40 15.58
N ILE A 221 -7.39 -11.25 14.84
CA ILE A 221 -7.93 -12.52 15.35
C ILE A 221 -7.13 -13.74 14.89
N ARG A 222 -6.37 -13.61 13.80
CA ARG A 222 -5.39 -14.58 13.31
C ARG A 222 -4.25 -13.84 12.64
N LEU A 223 -3.05 -14.41 12.73
CA LEU A 223 -1.83 -13.91 12.10
C LEU A 223 -0.90 -15.07 11.81
N GLY A 224 -0.37 -15.16 10.60
CA GLY A 224 0.54 -16.23 10.21
C GLY A 224 0.77 -16.28 8.71
N PRO A 225 1.40 -17.35 8.20
CA PRO A 225 1.54 -17.61 6.77
C PRO A 225 0.20 -17.54 6.06
N THR A 226 0.18 -16.96 4.87
CA THR A 226 -1.07 -16.68 4.13
C THR A 226 -1.91 -17.93 3.93
N GLU A 227 -1.30 -19.04 3.47
CA GLU A 227 -2.00 -20.30 3.22
C GLU A 227 -2.64 -20.88 4.50
N GLU A 228 -1.96 -20.80 5.64
CA GLU A 228 -2.47 -21.30 6.91
C GLU A 228 -3.67 -20.48 7.39
N VAL A 229 -3.56 -19.15 7.35
CA VAL A 229 -4.64 -18.27 7.80
C VAL A 229 -5.86 -18.41 6.90
N LEU A 230 -5.68 -18.45 5.56
CA LEU A 230 -6.78 -18.60 4.62
C LEU A 230 -7.45 -19.98 4.66
N ALA A 231 -6.69 -21.05 4.93
CA ALA A 231 -7.25 -22.40 5.09
C ALA A 231 -8.21 -22.51 6.28
N HIS A 232 -7.94 -21.75 7.35
CA HIS A 232 -8.74 -21.77 8.58
C HIS A 232 -9.86 -20.72 8.62
N LEU A 233 -10.17 -20.04 7.51
CA LEU A 233 -11.31 -19.14 7.43
C LEU A 233 -12.62 -19.95 7.54
N THR A 234 -13.55 -19.46 8.36
CA THR A 234 -14.91 -20.00 8.44
C THR A 234 -15.69 -19.67 7.17
N ASP A 235 -16.74 -20.42 6.87
CA ASP A 235 -17.61 -20.15 5.72
C ASP A 235 -18.25 -18.75 5.79
N GLU A 236 -18.55 -18.28 6.99
CA GLU A 236 -19.05 -16.93 7.23
C GLU A 236 -17.99 -15.87 6.90
N GLU A 237 -16.74 -16.09 7.30
CA GLU A 237 -15.61 -15.22 6.98
C GLU A 237 -15.35 -15.18 5.47
N ARG A 238 -15.40 -16.34 4.79
CA ARG A 238 -15.24 -16.46 3.34
C ARG A 238 -16.33 -15.69 2.58
N LYS A 239 -17.60 -15.94 2.89
CA LYS A 239 -18.74 -15.28 2.24
C LYS A 239 -18.69 -13.76 2.29
N VAL A 240 -18.21 -13.23 3.39
CA VAL A 240 -18.19 -11.78 3.62
C VAL A 240 -16.99 -11.11 2.98
N MET A 241 -15.91 -11.85 2.70
CA MET A 241 -14.70 -11.35 2.06
C MET A 241 -14.67 -11.61 0.54
N GLY A 242 -15.81 -11.88 -0.08
CA GLY A 242 -15.96 -11.97 -1.53
C GLY A 242 -15.51 -13.28 -2.18
N THR A 243 -15.17 -14.31 -1.40
CA THR A 243 -14.87 -15.66 -1.93
C THR A 243 -16.13 -16.53 -2.11
N GLY A 244 -17.29 -15.92 -2.21
CA GLY A 244 -18.55 -16.57 -2.55
C GLY A 244 -18.58 -16.90 -4.04
N GLY A 245 -17.70 -17.78 -4.49
CA GLY A 245 -17.92 -18.54 -5.72
C GLY A 245 -19.19 -19.36 -5.52
N ALA A 246 -20.10 -19.27 -6.48
CA ALA A 246 -21.33 -20.03 -6.54
C ALA A 246 -21.08 -21.55 -6.43
N PRO A 247 -22.07 -22.30 -6.00
CA PRO A 247 -22.01 -23.76 -5.86
C PRO A 247 -21.68 -24.44 -7.17
#